data_1a9ff23a0180855886a70b41508047bb
#
_entry.id   1a9ff23a0180855886a70b41508047bb
#
_cell.length_a   1.000
_cell.length_b   1.000
_cell.length_c   1.000
_cell.angle_alpha   90.00
_cell.angle_beta   90.00
_cell.angle_gamma   90.00
#
_symmetry.space_group_name_H-M   'P 1'
#
loop_
_entity.id
_entity.type
_entity.pdbx_description
1 polymer ?
#
loop_
_entity_poly.entity_id
_entity_poly.type
_entity_poly.pdbx_seq_one_letter_code
_entity_poly.pdbx_strand_id
1 'polypeptide(L)'
;MINWFLSLSIRWKLQFGFFIVTMVTTIYNRILASHELGKMVDIASSNVVNAQVISQLEANHSAYIFNSFWESGLEFALQFFLIGLVAGVFVRPIQSLCSSLKAVVNGDLTKEVKINSQDEIGMLEESFNEVLNKLNHIMREVDASGKEMEQSAFQIAKISHEIADVGRNEQSRSDDVSSATNQLQQVSESVQTLATGATERAKQTEERAREGIRMVQKNISEMQGTALEVHQAVHKISELEQSTEKIRVIITTIQTIAKQTNLLALNAAIEAARAGEQGKGFAVVADEVRKLADRTTRSAEEVTEIIGQLGGKVQQVTDSMNAVVIRVNENQQVAGETASVIEHMAGEVAETASANEGISAASGEQIRNVNLLQATLAELFATLRESSAKVETTAAISESLHKVTGKLNQLMSGFVFDNENYIVQKQHEKRTYPRAENRLLVHATQSGNSFECSSLDFSLTGMRLESGKPLDDAEYVELKVCLPQNDLNQYESQEPLNLRGRISWQRLVNGRNQCGIAFEGMTEEAIRKLRDGFKYFNKTPEFSPVAR
;
A
#
# COMPACT_ATOMS: atom_id res chain seq x y z
N MET A 1 6.12 -21.63 83.67
CA MET A 1 6.93 -22.80 83.21
C MET A 1 6.52 -23.30 81.82
N ILE A 2 5.26 -23.45 81.46
CA ILE A 2 4.82 -23.95 80.14
C ILE A 2 5.28 -23.03 79.00
N ASN A 3 5.12 -21.72 79.11
CA ASN A 3 5.54 -20.74 78.06
C ASN A 3 7.08 -20.74 77.86
N TRP A 4 7.84 -20.94 78.92
CA TRP A 4 9.30 -21.08 78.83
C TRP A 4 9.67 -22.38 78.09
N PHE A 5 9.05 -23.50 78.41
CA PHE A 5 9.28 -24.78 77.71
C PHE A 5 8.86 -24.71 76.23
N LEU A 6 7.74 -24.02 75.94
CA LEU A 6 7.31 -23.81 74.58
C LEU A 6 8.25 -22.90 73.74
N SER A 7 8.99 -22.02 74.39
CA SER A 7 10.01 -21.17 73.72
C SER A 7 11.35 -21.86 73.45
N LEU A 8 11.61 -23.02 74.05
CA LEU A 8 12.82 -23.78 73.82
C LEU A 8 12.88 -24.36 72.40
N SER A 9 14.07 -24.53 71.83
CA SER A 9 14.24 -25.26 70.56
C SER A 9 13.77 -26.71 70.71
N ILE A 10 13.34 -27.37 69.64
CA ILE A 10 12.86 -28.75 69.60
C ILE A 10 13.87 -29.68 70.26
N ARG A 11 15.19 -29.47 70.03
CA ARG A 11 16.28 -30.24 70.65
C ARG A 11 16.19 -30.22 72.16
N TRP A 12 16.07 -29.05 72.76
CA TRP A 12 15.94 -28.91 74.22
C TRP A 12 14.62 -29.44 74.76
N LYS A 13 13.51 -29.27 74.01
CA LYS A 13 12.19 -29.85 74.39
C LYS A 13 12.26 -31.39 74.48
N LEU A 14 12.85 -32.04 73.46
CA LEU A 14 13.05 -33.50 73.45
C LEU A 14 13.98 -33.93 74.58
N GLN A 15 15.09 -33.23 74.72
CA GLN A 15 16.10 -33.60 75.75
C GLN A 15 15.52 -33.46 77.14
N PHE A 16 14.87 -32.40 77.49
CA PHE A 16 14.24 -32.26 78.82
C PHE A 16 12.99 -33.16 78.98
N GLY A 17 12.16 -33.32 77.94
CA GLY A 17 10.98 -34.18 77.98
C GLY A 17 11.40 -35.66 78.32
N PHE A 18 12.31 -36.25 77.55
CA PHE A 18 12.79 -37.57 77.77
C PHE A 18 13.54 -37.68 79.11
N PHE A 19 14.38 -36.70 79.48
CA PHE A 19 15.06 -36.63 80.74
C PHE A 19 14.11 -36.64 81.93
N ILE A 20 13.02 -35.85 81.89
CA ILE A 20 12.03 -35.81 82.94
C ILE A 20 11.35 -37.17 83.10
N VAL A 21 10.96 -37.82 82.01
CA VAL A 21 10.27 -39.11 82.02
C VAL A 21 11.22 -40.18 82.61
N THR A 22 12.47 -40.25 82.16
CA THR A 22 13.44 -41.21 82.66
C THR A 22 13.79 -40.93 84.11
N MET A 23 13.95 -39.66 84.49
CA MET A 23 14.20 -39.30 85.90
C MET A 23 13.06 -39.75 86.84
N VAL A 24 11.81 -39.45 86.46
CA VAL A 24 10.64 -39.83 87.26
C VAL A 24 10.51 -41.32 87.36
N THR A 25 10.73 -42.10 86.28
CA THR A 25 10.68 -43.58 86.31
C THR A 25 11.80 -44.17 87.13
N THR A 26 13.00 -43.63 87.00
CA THR A 26 14.17 -44.12 87.79
C THR A 26 13.96 -43.81 89.28
N ILE A 27 13.60 -42.62 89.67
CA ILE A 27 13.27 -42.22 91.03
C ILE A 27 12.19 -43.12 91.62
N TYR A 28 11.08 -43.30 90.88
CA TYR A 28 9.98 -44.17 91.29
C TYR A 28 10.44 -45.59 91.56
N ASN A 29 11.19 -46.22 90.63
CA ASN A 29 11.71 -47.58 90.80
C ASN A 29 12.65 -47.68 91.99
N ARG A 30 13.51 -46.64 92.20
CA ARG A 30 14.42 -46.61 93.34
C ARG A 30 13.67 -46.46 94.67
N ILE A 31 12.64 -45.62 94.73
CA ILE A 31 11.77 -45.47 95.93
C ILE A 31 11.08 -46.82 96.21
N LEU A 32 10.51 -47.45 95.16
CA LEU A 32 9.82 -48.73 95.32
C LEU A 32 10.78 -49.83 95.87
N ALA A 33 11.97 -49.96 95.29
CA ALA A 33 13.00 -50.92 95.73
C ALA A 33 13.45 -50.62 97.14
N SER A 34 13.67 -49.36 97.56
CA SER A 34 14.01 -48.98 98.92
C SER A 34 12.89 -49.30 99.88
N HIS A 35 11.64 -49.09 99.51
CA HIS A 35 10.49 -49.45 100.32
C HIS A 35 10.33 -50.96 100.53
N GLU A 36 10.48 -51.76 99.47
CA GLU A 36 10.47 -53.25 99.60
C GLU A 36 11.63 -53.78 100.43
N LEU A 37 12.83 -53.20 100.24
CA LEU A 37 13.97 -53.53 101.13
C LEU A 37 13.72 -53.11 102.57
N GLY A 38 13.14 -51.96 102.86
CA GLY A 38 12.74 -51.51 104.15
C GLY A 38 11.74 -52.47 104.80
N LYS A 39 10.69 -52.90 104.04
CA LYS A 39 9.77 -53.95 104.55
C LYS A 39 10.46 -55.26 104.93
N MET A 40 11.47 -55.71 104.16
CA MET A 40 12.24 -56.86 104.48
C MET A 40 13.04 -56.68 105.77
N VAL A 41 13.62 -55.51 106.04
CA VAL A 41 14.25 -55.12 107.26
C VAL A 41 13.29 -55.16 108.45
N ASP A 42 12.09 -54.61 108.32
CA ASP A 42 11.01 -54.58 109.32
C ASP A 42 10.50 -55.96 109.63
N ILE A 43 10.31 -56.83 108.66
CA ILE A 43 9.92 -58.25 108.82
C ILE A 43 11.01 -59.04 109.52
N ALA A 44 12.26 -58.78 109.15
CA ALA A 44 13.40 -59.43 109.85
C ALA A 44 13.55 -58.96 111.28
N SER A 45 13.28 -57.72 111.64
CA SER A 45 13.32 -57.17 113.00
C SER A 45 12.13 -57.60 113.88
N SER A 46 10.97 -57.89 113.29
CA SER A 46 9.77 -58.36 114.01
C SER A 46 9.76 -59.90 114.29
N ASN A 47 10.52 -60.66 113.56
CA ASN A 47 10.71 -62.13 113.75
C ASN A 47 12.05 -62.41 114.39
N VAL A 48 12.14 -63.01 115.58
CA VAL A 48 13.34 -63.33 116.41
C VAL A 48 14.55 -63.78 115.57
N VAL A 49 15.14 -62.84 114.78
CA VAL A 49 16.31 -63.04 113.94
C VAL A 49 17.53 -62.48 114.71
N ASN A 50 18.69 -63.14 114.61
CA ASN A 50 19.91 -62.71 115.23
C ASN A 50 20.27 -61.21 114.96
N ALA A 51 20.53 -60.45 116.08
CA ALA A 51 20.81 -59.01 116.01
C ALA A 51 21.92 -58.65 115.00
N GLN A 52 22.82 -59.56 114.75
CA GLN A 52 23.91 -59.38 113.75
C GLN A 52 23.40 -59.36 112.32
N VAL A 53 22.33 -60.12 111.98
CA VAL A 53 21.70 -60.12 110.65
C VAL A 53 20.88 -58.84 110.41
N ILE A 54 20.20 -58.32 111.46
CA ILE A 54 19.48 -57.09 111.40
C ILE A 54 20.44 -55.93 111.13
N SER A 55 21.54 -55.83 111.87
CA SER A 55 22.55 -54.76 111.67
C SER A 55 23.22 -54.84 110.28
N GLN A 56 23.42 -56.02 109.72
CA GLN A 56 23.90 -56.20 108.36
C GLN A 56 22.83 -55.78 107.32
N LEU A 57 21.55 -56.10 107.54
CA LEU A 57 20.45 -55.66 106.66
C LEU A 57 20.29 -54.16 106.70
N GLU A 58 20.35 -53.50 107.87
CA GLU A 58 20.29 -52.03 108.00
C GLU A 58 21.53 -51.37 107.35
N ALA A 59 22.70 -51.91 107.50
CA ALA A 59 23.92 -51.45 106.86
C ALA A 59 23.84 -51.58 105.35
N ASN A 60 23.32 -52.73 104.86
CA ASN A 60 23.10 -52.93 103.39
C ASN A 60 22.01 -52.02 102.83
N HIS A 61 20.88 -51.78 103.59
CA HIS A 61 19.89 -50.86 103.19
C HIS A 61 20.45 -49.42 103.12
N SER A 62 21.21 -48.98 104.11
CA SER A 62 21.86 -47.67 104.13
C SER A 62 22.92 -47.55 102.99
N ALA A 63 23.70 -48.62 102.74
CA ALA A 63 24.63 -48.67 101.61
C ALA A 63 23.91 -48.65 100.26
N TYR A 64 22.75 -49.34 100.16
CA TYR A 64 21.90 -49.29 98.96
C TYR A 64 21.37 -47.86 98.66
N ILE A 65 20.89 -47.20 99.72
CA ILE A 65 20.42 -45.81 99.55
C ILE A 65 21.55 -44.89 99.08
N PHE A 66 22.74 -45.01 99.72
CA PHE A 66 23.88 -44.16 99.34
C PHE A 66 24.43 -44.50 97.97
N ASN A 67 24.64 -45.77 97.62
CA ASN A 67 25.14 -46.19 96.30
C ASN A 67 24.12 -45.88 95.21
N SER A 68 22.83 -46.07 95.47
CA SER A 68 21.72 -45.74 94.58
C SER A 68 21.70 -44.26 94.16
N PHE A 69 22.13 -43.36 95.08
CA PHE A 69 22.27 -41.96 94.76
C PHE A 69 23.32 -41.71 93.67
N TRP A 70 24.53 -42.27 93.77
CA TRP A 70 25.59 -42.10 92.80
C TRP A 70 25.34 -42.84 91.50
N GLU A 71 24.77 -44.02 91.54
CA GLU A 71 24.38 -44.82 90.37
C GLU A 71 23.30 -44.05 89.53
N SER A 72 22.30 -43.51 90.22
CA SER A 72 21.27 -42.71 89.58
C SER A 72 21.86 -41.47 88.95
N GLY A 73 22.81 -40.79 89.62
CA GLY A 73 23.47 -39.62 89.06
C GLY A 73 24.24 -39.93 87.75
N LEU A 74 24.95 -41.11 87.76
CA LEU A 74 25.68 -41.54 86.54
C LEU A 74 24.73 -41.95 85.42
N GLU A 75 23.67 -42.69 85.74
CA GLU A 75 22.60 -43.05 84.77
C GLU A 75 21.96 -41.80 84.15
N PHE A 76 21.62 -40.78 84.94
CA PHE A 76 21.03 -39.51 84.41
C PHE A 76 22.02 -38.75 83.53
N ALA A 77 23.29 -38.69 83.88
CA ALA A 77 24.30 -38.04 83.07
C ALA A 77 24.44 -38.74 81.71
N LEU A 78 24.56 -40.12 81.73
CA LEU A 78 24.65 -40.91 80.52
C LEU A 78 23.38 -40.78 79.63
N GLN A 79 22.18 -40.88 80.25
CA GLN A 79 20.94 -40.77 79.54
C GLN A 79 20.79 -39.36 78.92
N PHE A 80 21.11 -38.32 79.66
CA PHE A 80 21.06 -36.93 79.16
C PHE A 80 22.01 -36.76 77.95
N PHE A 81 23.22 -37.35 78.03
CA PHE A 81 24.16 -37.30 76.90
C PHE A 81 23.64 -38.05 75.67
N LEU A 82 23.12 -39.28 75.85
CA LEU A 82 22.58 -40.11 74.76
C LEU A 82 21.36 -39.47 74.10
N ILE A 83 20.43 -38.96 74.92
CA ILE A 83 19.25 -38.25 74.39
C ILE A 83 19.70 -37.03 73.63
N GLY A 84 20.72 -36.30 74.10
CA GLY A 84 21.28 -35.13 73.39
C GLY A 84 21.89 -35.49 72.04
N LEU A 85 22.55 -36.69 71.96
CA LEU A 85 23.11 -37.18 70.71
C LEU A 85 22.02 -37.58 69.71
N VAL A 86 21.02 -38.36 70.15
CA VAL A 86 19.86 -38.75 69.31
C VAL A 86 19.07 -37.55 68.87
N ALA A 87 18.75 -36.60 69.78
CA ALA A 87 18.06 -35.36 69.41
C ALA A 87 18.84 -34.52 68.37
N GLY A 88 20.17 -34.59 68.40
CA GLY A 88 21.03 -33.93 67.40
C GLY A 88 20.86 -34.51 65.99
N VAL A 89 20.73 -35.86 65.92
CA VAL A 89 20.54 -36.55 64.62
C VAL A 89 19.21 -36.17 63.97
N PHE A 90 18.12 -36.10 64.70
CA PHE A 90 16.79 -35.74 64.14
C PHE A 90 16.58 -34.25 63.98
N VAL A 91 17.10 -33.43 64.85
CA VAL A 91 16.79 -31.98 64.84
C VAL A 91 17.64 -31.20 63.83
N ARG A 92 18.88 -31.57 63.54
CA ARG A 92 19.76 -30.88 62.60
C ARG A 92 19.20 -30.82 61.18
N PRO A 93 18.74 -31.94 60.57
CA PRO A 93 18.12 -31.92 59.23
C PRO A 93 16.88 -31.01 59.19
N ILE A 94 16.00 -31.08 60.18
CA ILE A 94 14.80 -30.22 60.26
C ILE A 94 15.20 -28.74 60.36
N GLN A 95 16.23 -28.41 61.12
CA GLN A 95 16.74 -27.02 61.19
C GLN A 95 17.32 -26.55 59.86
N SER A 96 18.06 -27.43 59.17
CA SER A 96 18.58 -27.16 57.82
C SER A 96 17.43 -26.88 56.85
N LEU A 97 16.41 -27.73 56.83
CA LEU A 97 15.20 -27.54 56.02
C LEU A 97 14.48 -26.22 56.35
N CYS A 98 14.30 -25.93 57.65
CA CYS A 98 13.70 -24.67 58.08
C CYS A 98 14.50 -23.43 57.64
N SER A 99 15.84 -23.54 57.64
CA SER A 99 16.72 -22.44 57.19
C SER A 99 16.58 -22.21 55.66
N SER A 100 16.53 -23.29 54.87
CA SER A 100 16.34 -23.22 53.43
C SER A 100 14.90 -22.71 53.06
N LEU A 101 13.88 -23.15 53.80
CA LEU A 101 12.53 -22.58 53.66
C LEU A 101 12.48 -21.07 53.93
N LYS A 102 13.23 -20.58 54.95
CA LYS A 102 13.36 -19.15 55.21
C LYS A 102 14.07 -18.42 54.09
N ALA A 103 15.06 -19.03 53.45
CA ALA A 103 15.73 -18.47 52.28
C ALA A 103 14.74 -18.32 51.12
N VAL A 104 13.91 -19.34 50.85
CA VAL A 104 12.83 -19.29 49.83
C VAL A 104 11.83 -18.19 50.14
N VAL A 105 11.38 -18.02 51.38
CA VAL A 105 10.50 -16.93 51.81
C VAL A 105 11.11 -15.57 51.56
N ASN A 106 12.42 -15.44 51.68
CA ASN A 106 13.16 -14.21 51.38
C ASN A 106 13.54 -14.06 49.90
N GLY A 107 13.02 -14.94 49.03
CA GLY A 107 13.23 -14.90 47.60
C GLY A 107 14.47 -15.66 47.08
N ASP A 108 15.30 -16.25 47.94
CA ASP A 108 16.47 -17.01 47.51
C ASP A 108 16.07 -18.48 47.21
N LEU A 109 15.93 -18.78 45.93
CA LEU A 109 15.57 -20.11 45.43
C LEU A 109 16.82 -20.97 45.10
N THR A 110 18.02 -20.52 45.44
CA THR A 110 19.27 -21.26 45.13
C THR A 110 19.70 -22.19 46.24
N LYS A 111 19.07 -22.12 47.42
CA LYS A 111 19.49 -22.85 48.63
C LYS A 111 18.90 -24.26 48.70
N GLU A 112 19.52 -25.21 48.02
CA GLU A 112 19.19 -26.62 48.13
C GLU A 112 19.56 -27.19 49.51
N VAL A 113 18.79 -28.16 49.97
CA VAL A 113 19.07 -28.93 51.18
C VAL A 113 19.88 -30.19 50.80
N LYS A 114 20.96 -30.47 51.54
CA LYS A 114 21.68 -31.72 51.35
C LYS A 114 20.85 -32.88 51.91
N ILE A 115 20.62 -33.91 51.11
CA ILE A 115 19.94 -35.14 51.52
C ILE A 115 20.92 -35.94 52.33
N ASN A 116 20.65 -36.07 53.65
CA ASN A 116 21.56 -36.73 54.59
C ASN A 116 21.00 -38.04 55.14
N SER A 117 19.74 -38.35 54.86
CA SER A 117 19.04 -39.54 55.39
C SER A 117 18.28 -40.25 54.26
N GLN A 118 17.96 -41.53 54.47
CA GLN A 118 17.10 -42.34 53.57
C GLN A 118 15.75 -42.69 54.25
N ASP A 119 15.42 -41.99 55.32
CA ASP A 119 14.16 -42.12 56.06
C ASP A 119 13.15 -41.02 55.61
N GLU A 120 12.09 -40.86 56.39
CA GLU A 120 11.02 -39.87 56.13
C GLU A 120 11.58 -38.45 56.10
N ILE A 121 12.68 -38.16 56.80
CA ILE A 121 13.34 -36.84 56.77
C ILE A 121 14.05 -36.67 55.43
N GLY A 122 14.77 -37.69 54.91
CA GLY A 122 15.39 -37.64 53.60
C GLY A 122 14.38 -37.48 52.48
N MET A 123 13.24 -38.17 52.54
CA MET A 123 12.11 -37.95 51.59
C MET A 123 11.58 -36.52 51.62
N LEU A 124 11.53 -35.90 52.82
CA LEU A 124 11.12 -34.50 52.95
C LEU A 124 12.16 -33.54 52.36
N GLU A 125 13.45 -33.79 52.55
CA GLU A 125 14.57 -33.02 51.96
C GLU A 125 14.55 -33.13 50.44
N GLU A 126 14.30 -34.31 49.84
CA GLU A 126 14.18 -34.55 48.41
C GLU A 126 12.95 -33.82 47.82
N SER A 127 11.78 -33.99 48.44
CA SER A 127 10.55 -33.30 48.02
C SER A 127 10.69 -31.78 48.06
N PHE A 128 11.39 -31.23 49.07
CA PHE A 128 11.69 -29.81 49.14
C PHE A 128 12.54 -29.34 47.96
N ASN A 129 13.62 -30.08 47.63
CA ASN A 129 14.50 -29.79 46.53
C ASN A 129 13.74 -29.88 45.18
N GLU A 130 12.82 -30.84 45.02
CA GLU A 130 11.97 -30.95 43.83
C GLU A 130 11.05 -29.72 43.68
N VAL A 131 10.39 -29.26 44.75
CA VAL A 131 9.60 -28.04 44.75
C VAL A 131 10.45 -26.81 44.41
N LEU A 132 11.67 -26.72 45.01
CA LEU A 132 12.61 -25.64 44.75
C LEU A 132 13.01 -25.58 43.26
N ASN A 133 13.37 -26.75 42.70
CA ASN A 133 13.73 -26.86 41.29
C ASN A 133 12.56 -26.47 40.36
N LYS A 134 11.34 -26.86 40.72
CA LYS A 134 10.13 -26.48 39.95
C LYS A 134 9.85 -24.99 40.02
N LEU A 135 10.02 -24.35 41.18
CA LEU A 135 9.93 -22.92 41.36
C LEU A 135 11.00 -22.18 40.55
N ASN A 136 12.26 -22.64 40.58
CA ASN A 136 13.33 -22.09 39.76
C ASN A 136 13.01 -22.14 38.27
N HIS A 137 12.45 -23.26 37.79
CA HIS A 137 12.04 -23.40 36.39
C HIS A 137 10.93 -22.39 36.02
N ILE A 138 9.90 -22.31 36.84
CA ILE A 138 8.80 -21.34 36.62
C ILE A 138 9.33 -19.90 36.60
N MET A 139 10.21 -19.53 37.54
CA MET A 139 10.76 -18.18 37.61
C MET A 139 11.59 -17.83 36.38
N ARG A 140 12.37 -18.77 35.84
CA ARG A 140 13.11 -18.60 34.57
C ARG A 140 12.19 -18.40 33.38
N GLU A 141 11.14 -19.20 33.28
CA GLU A 141 10.14 -19.06 32.20
C GLU A 141 9.42 -17.72 32.25
N VAL A 142 9.09 -17.26 33.46
CA VAL A 142 8.44 -15.95 33.66
C VAL A 142 9.40 -14.80 33.32
N ASP A 143 10.69 -14.85 33.71
CA ASP A 143 11.71 -13.84 33.35
C ASP A 143 11.90 -13.78 31.83
N ALA A 144 12.02 -14.94 31.17
CA ALA A 144 12.16 -14.99 29.71
C ALA A 144 10.93 -14.44 28.99
N SER A 145 9.73 -14.86 29.41
CA SER A 145 8.47 -14.37 28.82
C SER A 145 8.27 -12.88 29.08
N GLY A 146 8.65 -12.38 30.24
CA GLY A 146 8.63 -10.95 30.57
C GLY A 146 9.49 -10.13 29.60
N LYS A 147 10.71 -10.57 29.35
CA LYS A 147 11.62 -9.89 28.41
C LYS A 147 11.14 -9.95 26.97
N GLU A 148 10.59 -11.10 26.53
CA GLU A 148 10.00 -11.21 25.20
C GLU A 148 8.80 -10.26 25.04
N MET A 149 7.96 -10.17 26.06
CA MET A 149 6.82 -9.26 26.10
C MET A 149 7.25 -7.78 26.03
N GLU A 150 8.32 -7.42 26.75
CA GLU A 150 8.88 -6.06 26.73
C GLU A 150 9.39 -5.68 25.32
N GLN A 151 10.15 -6.57 24.68
CA GLN A 151 10.62 -6.32 23.31
C GLN A 151 9.46 -6.28 22.30
N SER A 152 8.45 -7.12 22.48
CA SER A 152 7.25 -7.09 21.64
C SER A 152 6.49 -5.77 21.80
N ALA A 153 6.40 -5.22 23.02
CA ALA A 153 5.84 -3.90 23.25
C ALA A 153 6.61 -2.80 22.50
N PHE A 154 7.94 -2.83 22.54
CA PHE A 154 8.77 -1.87 21.80
C PHE A 154 8.58 -1.98 20.29
N GLN A 155 8.49 -3.21 19.75
CA GLN A 155 8.20 -3.44 18.32
C GLN A 155 6.84 -2.86 17.93
N ILE A 156 5.80 -3.12 18.71
CA ILE A 156 4.46 -2.60 18.46
C ILE A 156 4.44 -1.07 18.50
N ALA A 157 5.12 -0.44 19.46
CA ALA A 157 5.22 1.01 19.53
C ALA A 157 5.89 1.58 18.28
N LYS A 158 7.03 1.04 17.88
CA LYS A 158 7.76 1.46 16.67
C LYS A 158 6.92 1.31 15.40
N ILE A 159 6.30 0.15 15.19
CA ILE A 159 5.43 -0.10 14.05
C ILE A 159 4.23 0.86 14.05
N SER A 160 3.67 1.15 15.23
CA SER A 160 2.57 2.11 15.35
C SER A 160 2.99 3.53 14.93
N HIS A 161 4.19 3.98 15.30
CA HIS A 161 4.71 5.26 14.86
C HIS A 161 4.93 5.29 13.34
N GLU A 162 5.52 4.24 12.75
CA GLU A 162 5.72 4.12 11.30
C GLU A 162 4.40 4.14 10.53
N ILE A 163 3.36 3.42 11.00
CA ILE A 163 2.03 3.43 10.39
C ILE A 163 1.36 4.81 10.52
N ALA A 164 1.54 5.50 11.65
CA ALA A 164 1.02 6.86 11.84
C ALA A 164 1.66 7.85 10.85
N ASP A 165 2.97 7.73 10.58
CA ASP A 165 3.67 8.53 9.58
C ASP A 165 3.19 8.24 8.16
N VAL A 166 3.02 6.97 7.81
CA VAL A 166 2.43 6.57 6.52
C VAL A 166 1.01 7.12 6.39
N GLY A 167 0.19 7.03 7.44
CA GLY A 167 -1.16 7.57 7.46
C GLY A 167 -1.22 9.08 7.20
N ARG A 168 -0.30 9.86 7.78
CA ARG A 168 -0.18 11.30 7.53
C ARG A 168 0.21 11.61 6.07
N ASN A 169 1.14 10.86 5.52
CA ASN A 169 1.56 11.02 4.12
C ASN A 169 0.43 10.65 3.15
N GLU A 170 -0.31 9.57 3.42
CA GLU A 170 -1.48 9.18 2.60
C GLU A 170 -2.62 10.19 2.70
N GLN A 171 -2.84 10.82 3.85
CA GLN A 171 -3.80 11.91 3.98
C GLN A 171 -3.45 13.08 3.05
N SER A 172 -2.18 13.53 3.06
CA SER A 172 -1.71 14.60 2.17
C SER A 172 -1.87 14.25 0.69
N ARG A 173 -1.50 13.02 0.30
CA ARG A 173 -1.69 12.54 -1.09
C ARG A 173 -3.15 12.49 -1.51
N SER A 174 -4.02 12.11 -0.60
CA SER A 174 -5.45 12.06 -0.85
C SER A 174 -6.04 13.47 -1.04
N ASP A 175 -5.54 14.48 -0.32
CA ASP A 175 -5.91 15.88 -0.51
C ASP A 175 -5.47 16.39 -1.89
N ASP A 176 -4.27 16.00 -2.36
CA ASP A 176 -3.79 16.30 -3.72
C ASP A 176 -4.68 15.66 -4.80
N VAL A 177 -5.04 14.37 -4.62
CA VAL A 177 -5.95 13.66 -5.54
C VAL A 177 -7.35 14.30 -5.55
N SER A 178 -7.86 14.72 -4.40
CA SER A 178 -9.14 15.43 -4.30
C SER A 178 -9.11 16.76 -5.08
N SER A 179 -8.02 17.52 -4.95
CA SER A 179 -7.82 18.76 -5.71
C SER A 179 -7.78 18.51 -7.22
N ALA A 180 -7.01 17.51 -7.67
CA ALA A 180 -6.92 17.11 -9.07
C ALA A 180 -8.28 16.66 -9.62
N THR A 181 -9.07 15.94 -8.82
CA THR A 181 -10.41 15.48 -9.19
C THR A 181 -11.38 16.65 -9.38
N ASN A 182 -11.33 17.66 -8.51
CA ASN A 182 -12.12 18.88 -8.67
C ASN A 182 -11.73 19.65 -9.95
N GLN A 183 -10.45 19.72 -10.27
CA GLN A 183 -9.99 20.33 -11.52
C GLN A 183 -10.48 19.55 -12.76
N LEU A 184 -10.43 18.21 -12.70
CA LEU A 184 -10.97 17.35 -13.79
C LEU A 184 -12.46 17.57 -13.99
N GLN A 185 -13.24 17.76 -12.93
CA GLN A 185 -14.66 18.08 -13.04
C GLN A 185 -14.88 19.40 -13.79
N GLN A 186 -14.20 20.47 -13.38
CA GLN A 186 -14.31 21.79 -14.02
C GLN A 186 -13.91 21.74 -15.49
N VAL A 187 -12.83 21.04 -15.83
CA VAL A 187 -12.37 20.85 -17.21
C VAL A 187 -13.43 20.10 -18.01
N SER A 188 -14.01 19.03 -17.49
CA SER A 188 -15.03 18.22 -18.16
C SER A 188 -16.32 19.03 -18.42
N GLU A 189 -16.76 19.81 -17.45
CA GLU A 189 -17.90 20.75 -17.62
C GLU A 189 -17.63 21.80 -18.68
N SER A 190 -16.41 22.37 -18.72
CA SER A 190 -15.98 23.31 -19.75
C SER A 190 -15.97 22.68 -21.14
N VAL A 191 -15.38 21.45 -21.26
CA VAL A 191 -15.36 20.71 -22.54
C VAL A 191 -16.76 20.40 -23.02
N GLN A 192 -17.68 20.00 -22.14
CA GLN A 192 -19.07 19.73 -22.49
C GLN A 192 -19.77 21.00 -23.04
N THR A 193 -19.55 22.13 -22.38
CA THR A 193 -20.11 23.44 -22.80
C THR A 193 -19.56 23.85 -24.16
N LEU A 194 -18.26 23.72 -24.38
CA LEU A 194 -17.60 24.02 -25.64
C LEU A 194 -18.09 23.12 -26.78
N ALA A 195 -18.21 21.82 -26.53
CA ALA A 195 -18.70 20.86 -27.53
C ALA A 195 -20.15 21.16 -27.91
N THR A 196 -21.03 21.48 -26.95
CA THR A 196 -22.41 21.86 -27.19
C THR A 196 -22.46 23.15 -28.01
N GLY A 197 -21.66 24.17 -27.69
CA GLY A 197 -21.57 25.40 -28.44
C GLY A 197 -21.02 25.20 -29.86
N ALA A 198 -20.07 24.30 -30.06
CA ALA A 198 -19.53 23.93 -31.37
C ALA A 198 -20.59 23.21 -32.23
N THR A 199 -21.38 22.31 -31.65
CA THR A 199 -22.51 21.65 -32.34
C THR A 199 -23.52 22.66 -32.84
N GLU A 200 -23.90 23.61 -32.02
CA GLU A 200 -24.86 24.66 -32.41
C GLU A 200 -24.32 25.53 -33.56
N ARG A 201 -23.03 25.91 -33.49
CA ARG A 201 -22.38 26.67 -34.60
C ARG A 201 -22.27 25.85 -35.86
N ALA A 202 -21.99 24.55 -35.76
CA ALA A 202 -21.96 23.67 -36.92
C ALA A 202 -23.33 23.60 -37.59
N LYS A 203 -24.43 23.44 -36.84
CA LYS A 203 -25.82 23.44 -37.36
C LYS A 203 -26.16 24.78 -38.07
N GLN A 204 -25.79 25.89 -37.50
CA GLN A 204 -25.98 27.21 -38.13
C GLN A 204 -25.16 27.36 -39.42
N THR A 205 -23.95 26.80 -39.47
CA THR A 205 -23.10 26.83 -40.66
C THR A 205 -23.67 25.93 -41.76
N GLU A 206 -24.20 24.75 -41.41
CA GLU A 206 -24.89 23.86 -42.33
C GLU A 206 -26.13 24.55 -42.96
N GLU A 207 -26.94 25.25 -42.15
CA GLU A 207 -28.08 26.03 -42.65
C GLU A 207 -27.64 27.10 -43.65
N ARG A 208 -26.60 27.85 -43.34
CA ARG A 208 -26.04 28.89 -44.25
C ARG A 208 -25.48 28.28 -45.53
N ALA A 209 -24.84 27.11 -45.45
CA ALA A 209 -24.37 26.38 -46.62
C ALA A 209 -25.54 25.96 -47.53
N ARG A 210 -26.62 25.43 -46.96
CA ARG A 210 -27.86 25.10 -47.72
C ARG A 210 -28.52 26.32 -48.37
N GLU A 211 -28.49 27.45 -47.70
CA GLU A 211 -28.96 28.73 -48.28
C GLU A 211 -28.04 29.22 -49.42
N GLY A 212 -26.71 29.08 -49.24
CA GLY A 212 -25.71 29.34 -50.28
C GLY A 212 -25.93 28.49 -51.53
N ILE A 213 -26.18 27.19 -51.38
CA ILE A 213 -26.51 26.30 -52.50
C ILE A 213 -27.77 26.79 -53.24
N ARG A 214 -28.82 27.16 -52.50
CA ARG A 214 -30.06 27.72 -53.13
C ARG A 214 -29.78 28.99 -53.92
N MET A 215 -28.94 29.91 -53.43
CA MET A 215 -28.55 31.13 -54.15
C MET A 215 -27.74 30.81 -55.40
N VAL A 216 -26.80 29.83 -55.33
CA VAL A 216 -26.05 29.43 -56.53
C VAL A 216 -26.96 28.76 -57.55
N GLN A 217 -27.89 27.89 -57.16
CA GLN A 217 -28.88 27.29 -58.05
C GLN A 217 -29.75 28.32 -58.74
N LYS A 218 -30.21 29.37 -58.02
CA LYS A 218 -30.95 30.50 -58.59
C LYS A 218 -30.09 31.26 -59.60
N ASN A 219 -28.84 31.53 -59.32
CA ASN A 219 -27.88 32.16 -60.21
C ASN A 219 -27.70 31.36 -61.51
N ILE A 220 -27.56 30.02 -61.44
CA ILE A 220 -27.52 29.15 -62.62
C ILE A 220 -28.79 29.30 -63.47
N SER A 221 -29.97 29.32 -62.83
CA SER A 221 -31.23 29.51 -63.55
C SER A 221 -31.33 30.89 -64.24
N GLU A 222 -30.86 31.96 -63.59
CA GLU A 222 -30.81 33.32 -64.20
C GLU A 222 -29.82 33.38 -65.37
N MET A 223 -28.66 32.68 -65.26
CA MET A 223 -27.73 32.55 -66.38
C MET A 223 -28.32 31.79 -67.56
N GLN A 224 -29.12 30.73 -67.30
CA GLN A 224 -29.83 29.98 -68.35
C GLN A 224 -30.83 30.91 -69.06
N GLY A 225 -31.53 31.74 -68.29
CA GLY A 225 -32.42 32.78 -68.86
C GLY A 225 -31.64 33.77 -69.73
N THR A 226 -30.52 34.29 -69.27
CA THR A 226 -29.64 35.18 -70.02
C THR A 226 -29.12 34.54 -71.30
N ALA A 227 -28.70 33.28 -71.27
CA ALA A 227 -28.27 32.54 -72.46
C ALA A 227 -29.39 32.46 -73.51
N LEU A 228 -30.63 32.18 -73.07
CA LEU A 228 -31.78 32.12 -73.94
C LEU A 228 -32.08 33.50 -74.58
N GLU A 229 -32.02 34.58 -73.80
CA GLU A 229 -32.21 35.96 -74.32
C GLU A 229 -31.12 36.31 -75.32
N VAL A 230 -29.87 35.97 -75.09
CA VAL A 230 -28.78 36.21 -76.02
C VAL A 230 -29.01 35.40 -77.31
N HIS A 231 -29.38 34.12 -77.21
CA HIS A 231 -29.74 33.32 -78.40
C HIS A 231 -30.87 33.97 -79.23
N GLN A 232 -31.93 34.53 -78.59
CA GLN A 232 -32.99 35.26 -79.27
C GLN A 232 -32.46 36.53 -79.94
N ALA A 233 -31.54 37.26 -79.29
CA ALA A 233 -30.90 38.42 -79.85
C ALA A 233 -30.04 38.05 -81.09
N VAL A 234 -29.25 36.97 -81.02
CA VAL A 234 -28.46 36.46 -82.15
C VAL A 234 -29.39 36.13 -83.32
N HIS A 235 -30.53 35.47 -83.06
CA HIS A 235 -31.53 35.19 -84.12
C HIS A 235 -32.06 36.47 -84.79
N LYS A 236 -32.46 37.49 -84.02
CA LYS A 236 -32.90 38.79 -84.55
C LYS A 236 -31.81 39.51 -85.34
N ILE A 237 -30.55 39.43 -84.92
CA ILE A 237 -29.40 39.97 -85.64
C ILE A 237 -29.20 39.25 -86.98
N SER A 238 -29.35 37.91 -87.02
CA SER A 238 -29.31 37.15 -88.27
C SER A 238 -30.43 37.51 -89.22
N GLU A 239 -31.65 37.81 -88.76
CA GLU A 239 -32.73 38.33 -89.56
C GLU A 239 -32.39 39.73 -90.14
N LEU A 240 -31.73 40.61 -89.32
CA LEU A 240 -31.20 41.89 -89.76
C LEU A 240 -30.11 41.73 -90.83
N GLU A 241 -29.19 40.81 -90.69
CA GLU A 241 -28.17 40.43 -91.63
C GLU A 241 -28.78 40.04 -93.00
N GLN A 242 -29.76 39.13 -92.96
CA GLN A 242 -30.51 38.77 -94.19
C GLN A 242 -31.23 39.95 -94.84
N SER A 243 -31.78 40.82 -94.02
CA SER A 243 -32.46 42.04 -94.55
C SER A 243 -31.49 43.01 -95.16
N THR A 244 -30.30 43.16 -94.53
CA THR A 244 -29.18 43.97 -95.03
C THR A 244 -28.68 43.45 -96.36
N GLU A 245 -28.55 42.13 -96.48
CA GLU A 245 -28.11 41.46 -97.74
C GLU A 245 -29.17 41.65 -98.83
N LYS A 246 -30.49 41.54 -98.55
CA LYS A 246 -31.57 41.83 -99.51
C LYS A 246 -31.47 43.28 -99.97
N ILE A 247 -31.23 44.27 -99.10
CA ILE A 247 -31.09 45.66 -99.45
C ILE A 247 -29.85 45.81 -100.37
N ARG A 248 -28.72 45.16 -100.07
CA ARG A 248 -27.53 45.19 -100.89
C ARG A 248 -27.80 44.71 -102.32
N VAL A 249 -28.54 43.61 -102.47
CA VAL A 249 -29.00 43.10 -103.79
C VAL A 249 -29.86 44.11 -104.51
N ILE A 250 -30.83 44.77 -103.84
CA ILE A 250 -31.69 45.79 -104.43
C ILE A 250 -30.87 47.00 -104.88
N ILE A 251 -29.95 47.50 -104.06
CA ILE A 251 -29.11 48.62 -104.39
C ILE A 251 -28.20 48.32 -105.59
N THR A 252 -27.62 47.10 -105.63
CA THR A 252 -26.84 46.64 -106.79
C THR A 252 -27.70 46.62 -108.09
N THR A 253 -28.95 46.23 -107.97
CA THR A 253 -29.92 46.27 -109.09
C THR A 253 -30.18 47.69 -109.50
N ILE A 254 -30.41 48.64 -108.54
CA ILE A 254 -30.60 50.04 -108.81
C ILE A 254 -29.37 50.65 -109.52
N GLN A 255 -28.14 50.32 -109.05
CA GLN A 255 -26.91 50.74 -109.75
C GLN A 255 -26.87 50.28 -111.19
N THR A 256 -27.25 49.00 -111.41
CA THR A 256 -27.27 48.41 -112.73
C THR A 256 -28.33 49.14 -113.62
N ILE A 257 -29.53 49.40 -113.12
CA ILE A 257 -30.57 50.15 -113.80
C ILE A 257 -30.10 51.60 -114.12
N ALA A 258 -29.48 52.23 -113.11
CA ALA A 258 -28.99 53.61 -113.30
C ALA A 258 -27.88 53.66 -114.36
N LYS A 259 -26.91 52.67 -114.33
CA LYS A 259 -25.88 52.56 -115.39
C LYS A 259 -26.52 52.33 -116.78
N GLN A 260 -27.53 51.45 -116.89
CA GLN A 260 -28.24 51.20 -118.12
C GLN A 260 -29.01 52.50 -118.60
N THR A 261 -29.64 53.18 -117.62
CA THR A 261 -30.35 54.45 -117.93
C THR A 261 -29.37 55.51 -118.36
N ASN A 262 -28.19 55.62 -117.77
CA ASN A 262 -27.11 56.49 -118.16
C ASN A 262 -26.65 56.22 -119.61
N LEU A 263 -26.45 54.94 -119.96
CA LEU A 263 -26.15 54.54 -121.33
C LEU A 263 -27.27 54.83 -122.36
N LEU A 264 -28.52 54.57 -121.99
CA LEU A 264 -29.70 54.92 -122.81
C LEU A 264 -29.81 56.43 -123.00
N ALA A 265 -29.61 57.20 -121.96
CA ALA A 265 -29.61 58.63 -122.01
C ALA A 265 -28.45 59.18 -122.84
N LEU A 266 -27.28 58.59 -122.73
CA LEU A 266 -26.11 58.94 -123.59
C LEU A 266 -26.43 58.65 -125.08
N ASN A 267 -26.96 57.48 -125.38
CA ASN A 267 -27.37 57.14 -126.73
C ASN A 267 -28.48 58.11 -127.31
N ALA A 268 -29.43 58.42 -126.42
CA ALA A 268 -30.49 59.40 -126.80
C ALA A 268 -29.94 60.85 -127.07
N ALA A 269 -28.92 61.22 -126.15
CA ALA A 269 -28.27 62.57 -126.39
C ALA A 269 -27.44 62.59 -127.69
N ILE A 270 -26.76 61.49 -128.01
CA ILE A 270 -26.00 61.32 -129.24
C ILE A 270 -26.98 61.45 -130.47
N GLU A 271 -28.09 60.70 -130.45
CA GLU A 271 -29.04 60.75 -131.58
C GLU A 271 -29.79 62.05 -131.65
N ALA A 272 -30.11 62.76 -130.55
CA ALA A 272 -30.64 64.11 -130.50
C ALA A 272 -29.63 65.09 -131.03
N ALA A 273 -28.37 65.01 -130.84
CA ALA A 273 -27.31 65.80 -131.40
C ALA A 273 -27.19 65.53 -132.91
N ARG A 274 -27.45 64.41 -133.37
CA ARG A 274 -27.43 63.95 -134.79
C ARG A 274 -28.58 64.49 -135.61
N ALA A 275 -29.73 64.69 -134.88
CA ALA A 275 -30.99 65.32 -135.54
C ALA A 275 -30.95 66.88 -135.70
N GLY A 276 -29.83 67.49 -135.21
CA GLY A 276 -29.64 68.92 -135.42
C GLY A 276 -30.64 69.80 -134.70
N GLU A 277 -31.19 70.85 -135.39
CA GLU A 277 -32.15 71.82 -134.81
C GLU A 277 -33.47 71.18 -134.28
N GLN A 278 -33.94 70.13 -134.90
CA GLN A 278 -35.14 69.34 -134.45
C GLN A 278 -34.92 68.52 -133.19
N GLY A 279 -33.69 68.18 -132.84
CA GLY A 279 -33.37 67.37 -131.64
C GLY A 279 -33.05 68.14 -130.36
N LYS A 280 -33.03 69.57 -130.43
CA LYS A 280 -32.61 70.34 -129.23
C LYS A 280 -33.42 70.11 -127.99
N GLY A 281 -34.72 69.92 -128.03
CA GLY A 281 -35.58 69.59 -126.85
C GLY A 281 -35.31 68.21 -126.30
N PHE A 282 -35.08 67.23 -127.19
CA PHE A 282 -34.76 65.91 -126.82
C PHE A 282 -33.33 65.78 -126.18
N ALA A 283 -32.37 66.57 -126.66
CA ALA A 283 -31.03 66.64 -126.14
C ALA A 283 -31.02 67.16 -124.68
N VAL A 284 -31.81 68.19 -124.35
CA VAL A 284 -31.94 68.71 -123.01
C VAL A 284 -32.54 67.64 -122.03
N VAL A 285 -33.57 66.92 -122.47
CA VAL A 285 -34.18 65.87 -121.69
C VAL A 285 -33.22 64.69 -121.47
N ALA A 286 -32.49 64.28 -122.53
CA ALA A 286 -31.50 63.18 -122.43
C ALA A 286 -30.37 63.62 -121.54
N ASP A 287 -29.85 64.84 -121.60
CA ASP A 287 -28.79 65.28 -120.64
C ASP A 287 -29.35 65.37 -119.21
N GLU A 288 -30.63 65.79 -119.00
CA GLU A 288 -31.22 65.79 -117.65
C GLU A 288 -31.39 64.31 -117.08
N VAL A 289 -31.90 63.42 -117.94
CA VAL A 289 -32.00 61.98 -117.58
C VAL A 289 -30.58 61.41 -117.32
N ARG A 290 -29.56 61.80 -118.12
CA ARG A 290 -28.19 61.37 -117.88
C ARG A 290 -27.63 61.82 -116.50
N LYS A 291 -27.83 63.10 -116.14
CA LYS A 291 -27.48 63.70 -114.86
C LYS A 291 -28.23 62.98 -113.69
N LEU A 292 -29.51 62.68 -113.89
CA LEU A 292 -30.32 61.95 -112.89
C LEU A 292 -29.82 60.53 -112.68
N ALA A 293 -29.46 59.83 -113.78
CA ALA A 293 -28.89 58.50 -113.73
C ALA A 293 -27.48 58.49 -113.04
N ASP A 294 -26.65 59.51 -113.38
CA ASP A 294 -25.35 59.63 -112.66
C ASP A 294 -25.52 59.94 -111.17
N ARG A 295 -26.45 60.82 -110.81
CA ARG A 295 -26.82 61.11 -109.41
C ARG A 295 -27.36 59.86 -108.70
N THR A 296 -28.23 59.07 -109.37
CA THR A 296 -28.78 57.84 -108.85
C THR A 296 -27.63 56.79 -108.61
N THR A 297 -26.67 56.72 -109.56
CA THR A 297 -25.49 55.83 -109.40
C THR A 297 -24.67 56.22 -108.18
N ARG A 298 -24.38 57.53 -107.97
CA ARG A 298 -23.61 57.97 -106.78
C ARG A 298 -24.37 57.72 -105.48
N SER A 299 -25.68 58.04 -105.46
CA SER A 299 -26.50 57.76 -104.27
C SER A 299 -26.58 56.28 -103.97
N ALA A 300 -26.64 55.44 -105.00
CA ALA A 300 -26.60 53.98 -104.81
C ALA A 300 -25.20 53.49 -104.33
N GLU A 301 -24.12 54.14 -104.77
CA GLU A 301 -22.75 53.86 -104.24
C GLU A 301 -22.65 54.26 -102.78
N GLU A 302 -23.16 55.44 -102.39
CA GLU A 302 -23.19 55.87 -100.99
C GLU A 302 -24.01 54.93 -100.14
N VAL A 303 -25.18 54.47 -100.59
CA VAL A 303 -26.00 53.50 -99.88
C VAL A 303 -25.27 52.13 -99.79
N THR A 304 -24.55 51.71 -100.86
CA THR A 304 -23.74 50.44 -100.83
C THR A 304 -22.68 50.52 -99.75
N GLU A 305 -21.99 51.66 -99.61
CA GLU A 305 -21.02 51.85 -98.55
C GLU A 305 -21.65 51.78 -97.14
N ILE A 306 -22.80 52.47 -96.93
CA ILE A 306 -23.56 52.44 -95.70
C ILE A 306 -23.99 51.03 -95.39
N ILE A 307 -24.50 50.24 -96.32
CA ILE A 307 -24.92 48.87 -96.18
C ILE A 307 -23.69 47.96 -95.86
N GLY A 308 -22.53 48.20 -96.51
CA GLY A 308 -21.30 47.54 -96.20
C GLY A 308 -20.84 47.79 -94.77
N GLN A 309 -20.87 49.07 -94.32
CA GLN A 309 -20.56 49.44 -92.94
C GLN A 309 -21.53 48.81 -91.93
N LEU A 310 -22.82 48.75 -92.27
CA LEU A 310 -23.89 48.14 -91.46
C LEU A 310 -23.61 46.60 -91.33
N GLY A 311 -23.31 45.93 -92.46
CA GLY A 311 -22.92 44.47 -92.42
C GLY A 311 -21.73 44.19 -91.52
N GLY A 312 -20.68 45.05 -91.57
CA GLY A 312 -19.55 44.94 -90.66
C GLY A 312 -19.92 45.11 -89.20
N LYS A 313 -20.81 46.07 -88.87
CA LYS A 313 -21.32 46.26 -87.50
C LYS A 313 -22.19 45.11 -87.05
N VAL A 314 -23.03 44.56 -87.88
CA VAL A 314 -23.86 43.39 -87.61
C VAL A 314 -22.98 42.17 -87.25
N GLN A 315 -21.94 41.93 -88.04
CA GLN A 315 -20.96 40.88 -87.78
C GLN A 315 -20.27 41.04 -86.41
N GLN A 316 -19.81 42.28 -86.10
CA GLN A 316 -19.18 42.59 -84.82
C GLN A 316 -20.14 42.32 -83.61
N VAL A 317 -21.40 42.65 -83.72
CA VAL A 317 -22.42 42.38 -82.69
C VAL A 317 -22.63 40.87 -82.55
N THR A 318 -22.70 40.13 -83.68
CA THR A 318 -22.85 38.66 -83.65
C THR A 318 -21.70 38.02 -82.94
N ASP A 319 -20.45 38.40 -83.27
CA ASP A 319 -19.28 37.89 -82.64
C ASP A 319 -19.25 38.20 -81.10
N SER A 320 -19.62 39.40 -80.71
CA SER A 320 -19.76 39.83 -79.33
C SER A 320 -20.83 39.01 -78.56
N MET A 321 -21.98 38.74 -79.15
CA MET A 321 -23.04 37.94 -78.60
C MET A 321 -22.59 36.45 -78.40
N ASN A 322 -21.89 35.90 -79.40
CA ASN A 322 -21.33 34.55 -79.26
C ASN A 322 -20.30 34.47 -78.12
N ALA A 323 -19.46 35.49 -77.93
CA ALA A 323 -18.53 35.59 -76.82
C ALA A 323 -19.27 35.68 -75.48
N VAL A 324 -20.41 36.35 -75.40
CA VAL A 324 -21.26 36.35 -74.17
C VAL A 324 -21.83 34.99 -73.91
N VAL A 325 -22.30 34.20 -74.88
CA VAL A 325 -22.82 32.87 -74.73
C VAL A 325 -21.71 31.93 -74.12
N ILE A 326 -20.50 32.00 -74.67
CA ILE A 326 -19.38 31.24 -74.18
C ILE A 326 -19.15 31.56 -72.69
N ARG A 327 -19.05 32.85 -72.33
CA ARG A 327 -18.84 33.26 -70.94
C ARG A 327 -19.96 32.85 -69.98
N VAL A 328 -21.20 32.90 -70.45
CA VAL A 328 -22.34 32.44 -69.64
C VAL A 328 -22.26 30.96 -69.38
N ASN A 329 -21.87 30.12 -70.35
CA ASN A 329 -21.69 28.71 -70.18
C ASN A 329 -20.52 28.39 -69.23
N GLU A 330 -19.37 29.07 -69.35
CA GLU A 330 -18.24 28.96 -68.43
C GLU A 330 -18.66 29.34 -67.00
N ASN A 331 -19.39 30.46 -66.84
CA ASN A 331 -19.89 30.86 -65.53
C ASN A 331 -20.88 29.86 -64.92
N GLN A 332 -21.74 29.22 -65.74
CA GLN A 332 -22.65 28.17 -65.28
C GLN A 332 -21.85 26.94 -64.75
N GLN A 333 -20.80 26.58 -65.48
CA GLN A 333 -19.90 25.46 -65.01
C GLN A 333 -19.28 25.82 -63.68
N VAL A 334 -18.68 27.00 -63.55
CA VAL A 334 -18.02 27.42 -62.27
C VAL A 334 -19.05 27.51 -61.13
N ALA A 335 -20.27 27.99 -61.43
CA ALA A 335 -21.34 28.01 -60.44
C ALA A 335 -21.73 26.57 -59.97
N GLY A 336 -21.80 25.62 -60.93
CA GLY A 336 -22.08 24.20 -60.62
C GLY A 336 -20.99 23.59 -59.75
N GLU A 337 -19.72 23.83 -60.07
CA GLU A 337 -18.58 23.41 -59.25
C GLU A 337 -18.63 24.04 -57.86
N THR A 338 -18.96 25.34 -57.77
CA THR A 338 -19.13 26.04 -56.49
C THR A 338 -20.24 25.41 -55.64
N ALA A 339 -21.37 25.05 -56.22
CA ALA A 339 -22.47 24.39 -55.52
C ALA A 339 -22.00 23.03 -54.93
N SER A 340 -21.26 22.26 -55.74
CA SER A 340 -20.71 20.95 -55.27
C SER A 340 -19.74 21.12 -54.11
N VAL A 341 -18.85 22.13 -54.13
CA VAL A 341 -17.93 22.41 -53.03
C VAL A 341 -18.67 22.80 -51.75
N ILE A 342 -19.72 23.66 -51.87
CA ILE A 342 -20.53 24.04 -50.70
C ILE A 342 -21.30 22.83 -50.14
N GLU A 343 -21.78 21.93 -50.99
CA GLU A 343 -22.46 20.70 -50.57
C GLU A 343 -21.53 19.77 -49.81
N HIS A 344 -20.29 19.59 -50.30
CA HIS A 344 -19.26 18.82 -49.59
C HIS A 344 -18.90 19.47 -48.24
N MET A 345 -18.73 20.79 -48.20
CA MET A 345 -18.50 21.51 -46.95
C MET A 345 -19.66 21.34 -45.95
N ALA A 346 -20.91 21.33 -46.42
CA ALA A 346 -22.07 21.05 -45.54
C ALA A 346 -22.02 19.65 -44.94
N GLY A 347 -21.57 18.66 -45.70
CA GLY A 347 -21.33 17.29 -45.22
C GLY A 347 -20.27 17.23 -44.13
N GLU A 348 -19.09 17.86 -44.34
CA GLU A 348 -18.00 17.92 -43.35
C GLU A 348 -18.43 18.64 -42.06
N VAL A 349 -19.25 19.69 -42.19
CA VAL A 349 -19.81 20.42 -41.04
C VAL A 349 -20.79 19.54 -40.27
N ALA A 350 -21.61 18.72 -40.92
CA ALA A 350 -22.51 17.78 -40.27
C ALA A 350 -21.73 16.70 -39.52
N GLU A 351 -20.65 16.16 -40.09
CA GLU A 351 -19.75 15.24 -39.39
C GLU A 351 -19.10 15.88 -38.15
N THR A 352 -18.69 17.16 -38.28
CA THR A 352 -18.15 17.93 -37.15
C THR A 352 -19.19 18.09 -36.02
N ALA A 353 -20.45 18.33 -36.36
CA ALA A 353 -21.55 18.40 -35.40
C ALA A 353 -21.72 17.07 -34.65
N SER A 354 -21.71 15.95 -35.36
CA SER A 354 -21.82 14.61 -34.79
C SER A 354 -20.64 14.28 -33.88
N ALA A 355 -19.41 14.61 -34.28
CA ALA A 355 -18.23 14.45 -33.46
C ALA A 355 -18.31 15.25 -32.14
N ASN A 356 -18.79 16.48 -32.20
CA ASN A 356 -18.98 17.33 -31.01
C ASN A 356 -20.10 16.79 -30.09
N GLU A 357 -21.17 16.20 -30.62
CA GLU A 357 -22.17 15.50 -29.82
C GLU A 357 -21.54 14.30 -29.08
N GLY A 358 -20.66 13.54 -29.75
CA GLY A 358 -19.87 12.48 -29.13
C GLY A 358 -18.95 12.97 -27.99
N ILE A 359 -18.26 14.10 -28.20
CA ILE A 359 -17.41 14.73 -27.17
C ILE A 359 -18.25 15.18 -25.97
N SER A 360 -19.43 15.79 -26.21
CA SER A 360 -20.34 16.21 -25.15
C SER A 360 -20.83 15.02 -24.30
N ALA A 361 -21.18 13.90 -24.95
CA ALA A 361 -21.61 12.70 -24.28
C ALA A 361 -20.46 12.07 -23.44
N ALA A 362 -19.26 11.99 -24.01
CA ALA A 362 -18.06 11.50 -23.32
C ALA A 362 -17.69 12.35 -22.09
N SER A 363 -17.80 13.68 -22.23
CA SER A 363 -17.57 14.61 -21.10
C SER A 363 -18.61 14.43 -20.00
N GLY A 364 -19.88 14.19 -20.36
CA GLY A 364 -20.91 13.84 -19.38
C GLY A 364 -20.66 12.53 -18.64
N GLU A 365 -20.10 11.52 -19.31
CA GLU A 365 -19.66 10.28 -18.66
C GLU A 365 -18.45 10.52 -17.76
N GLN A 366 -17.50 11.33 -18.20
CA GLN A 366 -16.33 11.71 -17.39
C GLN A 366 -16.74 12.41 -16.10
N ILE A 367 -17.73 13.33 -16.14
CA ILE A 367 -18.28 13.99 -14.93
C ILE A 367 -18.87 12.94 -13.97
N ARG A 368 -19.60 11.95 -14.47
CA ARG A 368 -20.14 10.87 -13.61
C ARG A 368 -19.02 10.06 -12.96
N ASN A 369 -17.96 9.73 -13.68
CA ASN A 369 -16.81 8.98 -13.17
C ASN A 369 -16.04 9.80 -12.14
N VAL A 370 -15.89 11.10 -12.33
CA VAL A 370 -15.28 12.02 -11.37
C VAL A 370 -16.10 12.07 -10.07
N ASN A 371 -17.42 12.15 -10.15
CA ASN A 371 -18.28 12.13 -8.96
C ASN A 371 -18.18 10.79 -8.20
N LEU A 372 -18.07 9.66 -8.90
CA LEU A 372 -17.82 8.34 -8.28
C LEU A 372 -16.46 8.32 -7.60
N LEU A 373 -15.44 8.86 -8.24
CA LEU A 373 -14.09 8.95 -7.66
C LEU A 373 -14.09 9.80 -6.37
N GLN A 374 -14.80 10.93 -6.35
CA GLN A 374 -14.96 11.75 -5.14
C GLN A 374 -15.62 10.99 -3.99
N ALA A 375 -16.67 10.20 -4.28
CA ALA A 375 -17.32 9.37 -3.28
C ALA A 375 -16.36 8.31 -2.72
N THR A 376 -15.58 7.66 -3.58
CA THR A 376 -14.57 6.66 -3.17
C THR A 376 -13.46 7.29 -2.34
N LEU A 377 -13.01 8.49 -2.69
CA LEU A 377 -12.03 9.25 -1.89
C LEU A 377 -12.60 9.58 -0.50
N ALA A 378 -13.86 9.99 -0.40
CA ALA A 378 -14.49 10.27 0.90
C ALA A 378 -14.50 9.02 1.81
N GLU A 379 -14.79 7.83 1.26
CA GLU A 379 -14.72 6.56 1.97
C GLU A 379 -13.29 6.21 2.39
N LEU A 380 -12.32 6.42 1.50
CA LEU A 380 -10.90 6.26 1.80
C LEU A 380 -10.47 7.15 2.97
N PHE A 381 -10.85 8.43 2.98
CA PHE A 381 -10.57 9.35 4.08
C PHE A 381 -11.16 8.87 5.42
N ALA A 382 -12.40 8.36 5.39
CA ALA A 382 -13.01 7.80 6.58
C ALA A 382 -12.22 6.59 7.11
N THR A 383 -11.79 5.70 6.23
CA THR A 383 -10.97 4.52 6.56
C THR A 383 -9.60 4.90 7.10
N LEU A 384 -8.94 5.92 6.51
CA LEU A 384 -7.64 6.42 6.99
C LEU A 384 -7.75 7.02 8.41
N ARG A 385 -8.82 7.78 8.69
CA ARG A 385 -9.08 8.32 10.04
C ARG A 385 -9.32 7.21 11.06
N GLU A 386 -10.12 6.20 10.72
CA GLU A 386 -10.36 5.05 11.58
C GLU A 386 -9.06 4.26 11.82
N SER A 387 -8.26 4.03 10.78
CA SER A 387 -6.93 3.39 10.90
C SER A 387 -6.01 4.18 11.82
N SER A 388 -5.96 5.50 11.68
CA SER A 388 -5.14 6.37 12.53
C SER A 388 -5.54 6.26 14.01
N ALA A 389 -6.84 6.27 14.31
CA ALA A 389 -7.33 6.08 15.68
C ALA A 389 -7.00 4.69 16.25
N LYS A 390 -7.06 3.63 15.41
CA LYS A 390 -6.64 2.28 15.81
C LYS A 390 -5.15 2.20 16.10
N VAL A 391 -4.32 2.85 15.31
CA VAL A 391 -2.86 2.92 15.50
C VAL A 391 -2.53 3.64 16.81
N GLU A 392 -3.18 4.75 17.12
CA GLU A 392 -3.02 5.48 18.38
C GLU A 392 -3.41 4.63 19.59
N THR A 393 -4.53 3.91 19.48
CA THR A 393 -4.96 2.94 20.50
C THR A 393 -3.93 1.82 20.67
N THR A 394 -3.36 1.31 19.57
CA THR A 394 -2.34 0.24 19.60
C THR A 394 -1.07 0.72 20.29
N ALA A 395 -0.63 1.96 20.03
CA ALA A 395 0.50 2.58 20.72
C ALA A 395 0.25 2.71 22.23
N ALA A 396 -0.95 3.13 22.64
CA ALA A 396 -1.33 3.22 24.06
C ALA A 396 -1.37 1.84 24.75
N ILE A 397 -1.83 0.79 24.06
CA ILE A 397 -1.79 -0.60 24.55
C ILE A 397 -0.34 -1.05 24.72
N SER A 398 0.53 -0.73 23.77
CA SER A 398 1.95 -1.05 23.83
C SER A 398 2.63 -0.39 25.04
N GLU A 399 2.35 0.88 25.31
CA GLU A 399 2.84 1.57 26.50
C GLU A 399 2.32 0.92 27.81
N SER A 400 1.06 0.52 27.82
CA SER A 400 0.46 -0.19 28.96
C SER A 400 1.13 -1.55 29.17
N LEU A 401 1.42 -2.29 28.08
CA LEU A 401 2.12 -3.57 28.13
C LEU A 401 3.54 -3.40 28.67
N HIS A 402 4.27 -2.37 28.24
CA HIS A 402 5.58 -2.03 28.79
C HIS A 402 5.52 -1.75 30.31
N LYS A 403 4.52 -0.98 30.79
CA LYS A 403 4.32 -0.75 32.23
C LYS A 403 4.06 -2.03 33.01
N VAL A 404 3.23 -2.94 32.46
CA VAL A 404 2.94 -4.25 33.09
C VAL A 404 4.20 -5.09 33.16
N THR A 405 4.97 -5.15 32.09
CA THR A 405 6.23 -5.90 32.02
C THR A 405 7.27 -5.34 32.97
N GLY A 406 7.40 -4.02 33.05
CA GLY A 406 8.28 -3.37 34.02
C GLY A 406 7.90 -3.72 35.47
N LYS A 407 6.61 -3.78 35.80
CA LYS A 407 6.14 -4.21 37.10
C LYS A 407 6.44 -5.70 37.37
N LEU A 408 6.28 -6.55 36.34
CA LEU A 408 6.64 -7.97 36.43
C LEU A 408 8.15 -8.14 36.70
N ASN A 409 8.99 -7.43 35.95
CA ASN A 409 10.45 -7.44 36.16
C ASN A 409 10.83 -6.96 37.56
N GLN A 410 10.13 -5.94 38.08
CA GLN A 410 10.32 -5.48 39.46
C GLN A 410 9.93 -6.55 40.50
N LEU A 411 8.84 -7.26 40.31
CA LEU A 411 8.45 -8.39 41.18
C LEU A 411 9.47 -9.52 41.10
N MET A 412 9.95 -9.85 39.90
CA MET A 412 10.95 -10.86 39.66
C MET A 412 12.32 -10.53 40.25
N SER A 413 12.67 -9.24 40.35
CA SER A 413 13.95 -8.81 40.96
C SER A 413 14.04 -9.10 42.45
N GLY A 414 12.92 -9.38 43.13
CA GLY A 414 12.87 -9.85 44.52
C GLY A 414 13.28 -11.31 44.70
N PHE A 415 13.46 -12.07 43.61
CA PHE A 415 13.84 -13.47 43.64
C PHE A 415 15.27 -13.68 43.10
N VAL A 416 16.05 -14.48 43.82
CA VAL A 416 17.35 -14.96 43.36
C VAL A 416 17.15 -16.42 42.94
N PHE A 417 17.27 -16.70 41.65
CA PHE A 417 17.12 -18.06 41.11
C PHE A 417 18.31 -18.41 40.22
N ASP A 418 18.60 -19.70 40.11
CA ASP A 418 19.75 -20.22 39.39
C ASP A 418 19.48 -20.23 37.87
N ASN A 419 20.34 -19.55 37.11
CA ASN A 419 20.29 -19.53 35.65
C ASN A 419 21.25 -20.56 34.99
N GLU A 420 22.16 -21.18 35.74
CA GLU A 420 23.24 -22.01 35.16
C GLU A 420 22.79 -23.41 34.75
N ASN A 421 21.84 -24.01 35.46
CA ASN A 421 21.46 -25.42 35.25
C ASN A 421 20.66 -25.71 33.98
N TYR A 422 20.21 -24.70 33.20
CA TYR A 422 19.47 -24.92 31.96
C TYR A 422 20.34 -25.49 30.82
N ILE A 423 21.66 -25.28 30.87
CA ILE A 423 22.58 -25.73 29.81
C ILE A 423 22.79 -27.25 29.88
N VAL A 424 22.70 -27.85 31.05
CA VAL A 424 23.04 -29.27 31.27
C VAL A 424 21.95 -30.23 30.75
N GLN A 425 20.67 -29.81 30.70
CA GLN A 425 19.59 -30.69 30.22
C GLN A 425 19.45 -30.76 28.67
N LYS A 426 20.10 -29.86 27.89
CA LYS A 426 20.16 -29.92 26.42
C LYS A 426 21.35 -30.73 25.87
N GLN A 427 21.89 -31.70 26.60
CA GLN A 427 23.01 -32.56 26.15
C GLN A 427 22.77 -33.39 24.88
N HIS A 428 21.61 -33.23 24.21
CA HIS A 428 21.32 -33.88 22.92
C HIS A 428 21.32 -32.90 21.73
N GLU A 429 21.75 -31.64 21.89
CA GLU A 429 21.80 -30.68 20.79
C GLU A 429 23.05 -30.89 19.93
N LYS A 430 22.87 -31.40 18.72
CA LYS A 430 23.95 -31.62 17.72
C LYS A 430 24.50 -30.31 17.12
N ARG A 431 24.10 -29.14 17.61
CA ARG A 431 24.43 -27.83 17.04
C ARG A 431 25.65 -27.23 17.74
N THR A 432 26.46 -26.51 16.95
CA THR A 432 27.70 -25.87 17.41
C THR A 432 27.45 -24.66 18.32
N TYR A 433 26.31 -23.99 18.18
CA TYR A 433 25.93 -22.79 18.95
C TYR A 433 24.49 -22.89 19.45
N PRO A 434 24.21 -22.47 20.70
CA PRO A 434 22.88 -22.45 21.27
C PRO A 434 22.01 -21.40 20.53
N ARG A 435 20.68 -21.57 20.59
CA ARG A 435 19.71 -20.62 20.03
C ARG A 435 18.92 -19.95 21.14
N ALA A 436 18.70 -18.64 21.00
CA ALA A 436 17.75 -17.90 21.81
C ALA A 436 16.39 -17.89 21.09
N GLU A 437 15.38 -18.46 21.72
CA GLU A 437 13.99 -18.35 21.26
C GLU A 437 13.49 -16.95 21.59
N ASN A 438 13.04 -16.22 20.59
CA ASN A 438 12.52 -14.85 20.73
C ASN A 438 11.87 -14.37 19.43
N ARG A 439 11.14 -13.26 19.53
CA ARG A 439 10.53 -12.61 18.38
C ARG A 439 11.15 -11.23 18.18
N LEU A 440 12.15 -11.15 17.28
CA LEU A 440 12.72 -9.88 16.83
C LEU A 440 12.07 -9.45 15.53
N LEU A 441 11.91 -8.13 15.36
CA LEU A 441 11.50 -7.54 14.09
C LEU A 441 12.67 -7.63 13.10
N VAL A 442 12.41 -8.20 11.94
CA VAL A 442 13.39 -8.40 10.86
C VAL A 442 12.79 -7.91 9.55
N HIS A 443 13.48 -6.99 8.90
CA HIS A 443 13.17 -6.62 7.51
C HIS A 443 14.09 -7.42 6.59
N ALA A 444 13.50 -8.35 5.83
CA ALA A 444 14.20 -9.15 4.84
C ALA A 444 14.04 -8.52 3.47
N THR A 445 15.15 -8.33 2.74
CA THR A 445 15.13 -7.81 1.36
C THR A 445 15.71 -8.86 0.42
N GLN A 446 14.99 -9.16 -0.65
CA GLN A 446 15.40 -10.11 -1.67
C GLN A 446 14.87 -9.66 -3.03
N SER A 447 15.72 -9.67 -4.06
CA SER A 447 15.35 -9.27 -5.45
C SER A 447 14.67 -7.89 -5.54
N GLY A 448 15.05 -6.94 -4.66
CA GLY A 448 14.45 -5.60 -4.60
C GLY A 448 13.10 -5.52 -3.86
N ASN A 449 12.54 -6.64 -3.41
CA ASN A 449 11.34 -6.70 -2.59
C ASN A 449 11.70 -6.73 -1.11
N SER A 450 11.01 -5.95 -0.30
CA SER A 450 11.16 -5.94 1.16
C SER A 450 9.99 -6.68 1.83
N PHE A 451 10.29 -7.48 2.84
CA PHE A 451 9.34 -8.28 3.61
C PHE A 451 9.55 -8.02 5.10
N GLU A 452 8.48 -7.79 5.81
CA GLU A 452 8.51 -7.80 7.26
C GLU A 452 8.39 -9.24 7.77
N CYS A 453 9.33 -9.64 8.61
CA CYS A 453 9.44 -10.96 9.18
C CYS A 453 9.60 -10.86 10.69
N SER A 454 9.24 -11.94 11.39
CA SER A 454 9.54 -12.10 12.81
C SER A 454 10.52 -13.23 13.00
N SER A 455 11.56 -13.05 13.81
CA SER A 455 12.39 -14.19 14.21
C SER A 455 11.58 -15.14 15.10
N LEU A 456 11.91 -16.43 15.04
CA LEU A 456 11.43 -17.43 15.98
C LEU A 456 12.55 -17.86 16.94
N ASP A 457 13.76 -17.86 16.45
CA ASP A 457 14.99 -18.04 17.22
C ASP A 457 16.18 -17.47 16.44
N PHE A 458 17.25 -17.16 17.13
CA PHE A 458 18.53 -16.81 16.51
C PHE A 458 19.72 -17.37 17.29
N SER A 459 20.83 -17.50 16.58
CA SER A 459 22.14 -17.90 17.09
C SER A 459 23.23 -17.02 16.46
N LEU A 460 24.50 -17.25 16.79
CA LEU A 460 25.61 -16.57 16.11
C LEU A 460 25.79 -16.96 14.64
N THR A 461 25.20 -18.05 14.17
CA THR A 461 25.41 -18.57 12.81
C THR A 461 24.17 -18.57 11.95
N GLY A 462 22.99 -18.22 12.48
CA GLY A 462 21.75 -18.22 11.73
C GLY A 462 20.52 -17.89 12.54
N MET A 463 19.42 -17.75 11.85
CA MET A 463 18.12 -17.33 12.39
C MET A 463 17.00 -18.15 11.77
N ARG A 464 15.95 -18.40 12.53
CA ARG A 464 14.70 -18.91 12.00
C ARG A 464 13.70 -17.75 11.91
N LEU A 465 13.14 -17.55 10.73
CA LEU A 465 12.17 -16.49 10.45
C LEU A 465 10.80 -17.05 10.16
N GLU A 466 9.80 -16.25 10.46
CA GLU A 466 8.41 -16.42 10.04
C GLU A 466 8.00 -15.23 9.19
N SER A 467 7.50 -15.48 7.98
CA SER A 467 7.07 -14.46 7.03
C SER A 467 5.68 -14.74 6.46
N GLY A 468 4.97 -13.67 6.04
CA GLY A 468 3.67 -13.80 5.37
C GLY A 468 3.77 -14.32 3.93
N LYS A 469 4.94 -14.18 3.28
CA LYS A 469 5.20 -14.63 1.90
C LYS A 469 6.42 -15.55 1.86
N PRO A 470 6.48 -16.50 0.92
CA PRO A 470 7.67 -17.31 0.72
C PRO A 470 8.84 -16.46 0.21
N LEU A 471 10.05 -16.80 0.63
CA LEU A 471 11.30 -16.24 0.12
C LEU A 471 11.85 -17.17 -0.98
N ASP A 472 12.66 -16.64 -1.89
CA ASP A 472 13.28 -17.44 -2.95
C ASP A 472 14.52 -18.17 -2.41
N ASP A 473 14.54 -19.50 -2.51
CA ASP A 473 15.61 -20.35 -1.98
C ASP A 473 16.93 -20.19 -2.76
N ALA A 474 16.90 -19.67 -3.98
CA ALA A 474 18.07 -19.58 -4.85
C ALA A 474 18.92 -18.32 -4.61
N GLU A 475 18.40 -17.30 -3.93
CA GLU A 475 19.05 -16.02 -3.76
C GLU A 475 19.45 -15.74 -2.29
N TYR A 476 20.43 -14.85 -2.13
CA TYR A 476 20.76 -14.31 -0.82
C TYR A 476 19.64 -13.41 -0.29
N VAL A 477 19.48 -13.44 1.02
CA VAL A 477 18.57 -12.56 1.74
C VAL A 477 19.37 -11.56 2.55
N GLU A 478 19.09 -10.29 2.38
CA GLU A 478 19.61 -9.23 3.25
C GLU A 478 18.61 -9.01 4.40
N LEU A 479 19.12 -9.04 5.61
CA LEU A 479 18.32 -8.91 6.82
C LEU A 479 18.73 -7.67 7.59
N LYS A 480 17.74 -6.85 7.96
CA LYS A 480 17.90 -5.77 8.92
C LYS A 480 17.19 -6.18 10.20
N VAL A 481 17.94 -6.41 11.26
CA VAL A 481 17.45 -6.97 12.51
C VAL A 481 17.48 -5.89 13.59
N CYS A 482 16.32 -5.61 14.20
CA CYS A 482 16.24 -4.78 15.40
C CYS A 482 16.58 -5.63 16.62
N LEU A 483 17.71 -5.35 17.27
CA LEU A 483 18.17 -6.07 18.45
C LEU A 483 17.42 -5.63 19.70
N PRO A 484 17.33 -6.46 20.75
CA PRO A 484 16.70 -6.10 22.01
C PRO A 484 17.42 -4.92 22.66
N GLN A 485 16.67 -4.02 23.29
CA GLN A 485 17.18 -2.86 24.03
C GLN A 485 16.54 -2.80 25.42
N ASN A 486 17.12 -2.01 26.30
CA ASN A 486 16.65 -1.90 27.69
C ASN A 486 15.53 -0.86 27.85
N ASP A 487 15.38 0.08 26.91
CA ASP A 487 14.32 1.08 26.91
C ASP A 487 13.79 1.36 25.49
N LEU A 488 12.58 1.95 25.42
CA LEU A 488 11.89 2.23 24.17
C LEU A 488 12.66 3.21 23.27
N ASN A 489 13.23 4.27 23.84
CA ASN A 489 13.94 5.29 23.05
C ASN A 489 15.18 4.70 22.37
N GLN A 490 15.93 3.85 23.11
CA GLN A 490 17.07 3.12 22.53
C GLN A 490 16.61 2.14 21.45
N TYR A 491 15.47 1.49 21.65
CA TYR A 491 14.91 0.58 20.66
C TYR A 491 14.47 1.29 19.37
N GLU A 492 13.82 2.43 19.49
CA GLU A 492 13.34 3.22 18.33
C GLU A 492 14.49 3.88 17.56
N SER A 493 15.50 4.41 18.28
CA SER A 493 16.64 5.12 17.68
C SER A 493 17.77 4.21 17.19
N GLN A 494 17.72 2.90 17.46
CA GLN A 494 18.78 1.99 17.03
C GLN A 494 18.89 1.87 15.51
N GLU A 495 20.11 1.81 15.00
CA GLU A 495 20.35 1.34 13.63
C GLU A 495 20.21 -0.18 13.56
N PRO A 496 19.31 -0.70 12.70
CA PRO A 496 19.17 -2.14 12.54
C PRO A 496 20.49 -2.82 12.14
N LEU A 497 20.75 -3.98 12.71
CA LEU A 497 21.90 -4.78 12.34
C LEU A 497 21.71 -5.38 10.96
N ASN A 498 22.60 -5.04 10.02
CA ASN A 498 22.58 -5.59 8.67
C ASN A 498 23.31 -6.94 8.64
N LEU A 499 22.61 -7.97 8.19
CA LEU A 499 23.12 -9.32 8.03
C LEU A 499 22.81 -9.82 6.63
N ARG A 500 23.63 -10.72 6.13
CA ARG A 500 23.40 -11.44 4.88
C ARG A 500 23.37 -12.92 5.15
N GLY A 501 22.43 -13.62 4.52
CA GLY A 501 22.33 -15.07 4.72
C GLY A 501 21.71 -15.80 3.55
N ARG A 502 21.79 -17.12 3.59
CA ARG A 502 21.19 -18.02 2.61
C ARG A 502 20.13 -18.87 3.28
N ILE A 503 19.03 -19.13 2.58
CA ILE A 503 17.97 -20.00 3.06
C ILE A 503 18.50 -21.44 3.07
N SER A 504 18.46 -22.06 4.25
CA SER A 504 18.88 -23.46 4.43
C SER A 504 17.71 -24.43 4.29
N TRP A 505 16.50 -23.98 4.62
CA TRP A 505 15.26 -24.72 4.50
C TRP A 505 14.08 -23.77 4.60
N GLN A 506 12.95 -24.13 3.98
CA GLN A 506 11.68 -23.41 4.06
C GLN A 506 10.52 -24.40 4.19
N ARG A 507 9.50 -24.04 4.96
CA ARG A 507 8.28 -24.84 5.12
C ARG A 507 7.08 -23.96 5.49
N LEU A 508 5.89 -24.42 5.15
CA LEU A 508 4.64 -23.79 5.56
C LEU A 508 4.16 -24.41 6.89
N VAL A 509 3.94 -23.58 7.91
CA VAL A 509 3.45 -24.00 9.23
C VAL A 509 2.30 -23.08 9.61
N ASN A 510 1.13 -23.63 9.90
CA ASN A 510 -0.07 -22.87 10.29
C ASN A 510 -0.41 -21.69 9.34
N GLY A 511 -0.20 -21.87 8.02
CA GLY A 511 -0.48 -20.83 7.03
C GLY A 511 0.58 -19.72 6.92
N ARG A 512 1.69 -19.81 7.66
CA ARG A 512 2.84 -18.91 7.59
C ARG A 512 4.09 -19.62 7.09
N ASN A 513 4.90 -18.92 6.32
CA ASN A 513 6.16 -19.46 5.81
C ASN A 513 7.23 -19.33 6.88
N GLN A 514 7.79 -20.47 7.29
CA GLN A 514 8.96 -20.52 8.17
C GLN A 514 10.18 -20.91 7.37
N CYS A 515 11.28 -20.18 7.54
CA CYS A 515 12.56 -20.49 6.92
C CYS A 515 13.71 -20.40 7.92
N GLY A 516 14.71 -21.24 7.70
CA GLY A 516 15.98 -21.19 8.41
C GLY A 516 17.01 -20.50 7.53
N ILE A 517 17.64 -19.44 8.06
CA ILE A 517 18.67 -18.67 7.35
C ILE A 517 20.02 -18.92 8.03
N ALA A 518 21.02 -19.30 7.26
CA ALA A 518 22.41 -19.37 7.68
C ALA A 518 23.09 -18.04 7.31
N PHE A 519 23.75 -17.40 8.29
CA PHE A 519 24.46 -16.15 8.07
C PHE A 519 25.76 -16.38 7.32
N GLU A 520 26.10 -15.47 6.40
CA GLU A 520 27.34 -15.49 5.62
C GLU A 520 28.05 -14.13 5.66
N GLY A 521 29.39 -14.13 5.65
CA GLY A 521 30.18 -12.90 5.59
C GLY A 521 30.04 -11.98 6.80
N MET A 522 29.82 -12.53 8.00
CA MET A 522 29.61 -11.75 9.21
C MET A 522 30.86 -10.99 9.65
N THR A 523 30.70 -9.71 9.97
CA THR A 523 31.75 -8.88 10.55
C THR A 523 31.91 -9.18 12.05
N GLU A 524 33.09 -8.90 12.62
CA GLU A 524 33.29 -9.03 14.08
C GLU A 524 32.32 -8.15 14.89
N GLU A 525 31.96 -6.99 14.36
CA GLU A 525 30.97 -6.11 14.99
C GLU A 525 29.56 -6.72 15.01
N ALA A 526 29.15 -7.36 13.91
CA ALA A 526 27.87 -8.05 13.81
C ALA A 526 27.81 -9.22 14.80
N ILE A 527 28.89 -9.99 14.91
CA ILE A 527 29.01 -11.09 15.89
C ILE A 527 28.92 -10.55 17.32
N ARG A 528 29.57 -9.43 17.62
CA ARG A 528 29.49 -8.80 18.96
C ARG A 528 28.07 -8.34 19.28
N LYS A 529 27.41 -7.60 18.37
CA LYS A 529 26.04 -7.14 18.56
C LYS A 529 25.05 -8.30 18.72
N LEU A 530 25.17 -9.35 17.93
CA LEU A 530 24.34 -10.57 18.10
C LEU A 530 24.59 -11.26 19.44
N ARG A 531 25.84 -11.31 19.91
CA ARG A 531 26.19 -11.88 21.22
C ARG A 531 25.56 -11.07 22.36
N ASP A 532 25.55 -9.74 22.26
CA ASP A 532 24.93 -8.89 23.27
C ASP A 532 23.40 -9.05 23.26
N GLY A 533 22.77 -9.12 22.08
CA GLY A 533 21.36 -9.46 21.95
C GLY A 533 21.02 -10.85 22.49
N PHE A 534 21.90 -11.83 22.32
CA PHE A 534 21.72 -13.15 22.90
C PHE A 534 21.78 -13.12 24.43
N LYS A 535 22.73 -12.37 25.01
CA LYS A 535 22.87 -12.21 26.46
C LYS A 535 21.65 -11.53 27.10
N TYR A 536 20.94 -10.69 26.35
CA TYR A 536 19.72 -10.06 26.85
C TYR A 536 18.66 -11.11 27.23
N PHE A 537 18.47 -12.13 26.40
CA PHE A 537 17.52 -13.20 26.65
C PHE A 537 18.10 -14.32 27.56
N ASN A 538 19.40 -14.60 27.44
CA ASN A 538 20.10 -15.67 28.17
C ASN A 538 21.24 -15.06 29.00
N LYS A 539 21.07 -14.95 30.29
CA LYS A 539 22.07 -14.38 31.24
C LYS A 539 23.35 -15.23 31.39
N THR A 540 23.66 -16.16 30.50
CA THR A 540 24.85 -16.99 30.56
C THR A 540 26.11 -16.28 30.08
N PRO A 541 27.21 -16.29 30.86
CA PRO A 541 28.38 -15.44 30.58
C PRO A 541 29.29 -15.91 29.46
N GLU A 542 29.26 -17.16 29.01
CA GLU A 542 30.25 -17.66 28.05
C GLU A 542 29.66 -18.44 26.87
N PHE A 543 29.88 -17.88 25.66
CA PHE A 543 29.80 -18.62 24.42
C PHE A 543 31.05 -19.49 24.24
N SER A 544 31.14 -20.57 24.97
CA SER A 544 32.07 -21.66 24.59
C SER A 544 31.40 -22.48 23.50
N PRO A 545 32.04 -22.74 22.35
CA PRO A 545 31.54 -23.74 21.43
C PRO A 545 31.35 -25.03 22.19
N VAL A 546 30.15 -25.63 22.06
CA VAL A 546 29.89 -26.95 22.68
C VAL A 546 31.02 -27.87 22.22
N ALA A 547 31.86 -28.27 23.14
CA ALA A 547 32.95 -29.22 22.84
C ALA A 547 32.32 -30.46 22.20
N ARG A 548 32.81 -30.82 21.01
CA ARG A 548 32.40 -32.05 20.29
C ARG A 548 32.78 -33.31 21.06
#